data_31982fa476094708906d9ccc902ab7b6
#
_entry.id   31982fa476094708906d9ccc902ab7b6
#
_cell.length_a   1.000
_cell.length_b   1.000
_cell.length_c   1.000
_cell.angle_alpha   90.00
_cell.angle_beta   90.00
_cell.angle_gamma   90.00
#
_symmetry.space_group_name_H-M   'P 1'
#
loop_
_entity.id
_entity.type
_entity.pdbx_description
1 polymer ?
#
loop_
_entity_poly.entity_id
_entity_poly.type
_entity_poly.pdbx_seq_one_letter_code
_entity_poly.pdbx_strand_id
1 'polypeptide(L)'
;MSDKANSSMPQLPSVVYEMGKPVIVEAGNHIIQANATVPFFYLIQKGSAKLVHEAPSANPVIIDIYHAGDFFGEFEIQGIKMENRSVIALNQCELLQYTRKQFFTLWDTCGEFSRWMLYKHSLRLLKAGDDKVYLDC
;
A
#
# COMPACT_ATOMS: atom_id res chain seq x y z
N MET A 1 -25.03 -1.54 -11.36
CA MET A 1 -24.43 -1.80 -11.25
C MET A 1 -23.68 -2.17 -10.49
N SER A 2 -23.65 -2.51 -10.40
CA SER A 2 -23.06 -2.89 -9.69
C SER A 2 -21.89 -2.68 -9.66
N ASP A 3 -21.58 -2.27 -10.24
CA ASP A 3 -20.47 -1.95 -10.34
C ASP A 3 -19.77 -1.49 -9.25
N LYS A 4 -20.16 -1.35 -8.31
CA LYS A 4 -19.61 -1.02 -7.25
C LYS A 4 -18.92 -1.96 -6.56
N ALA A 5 -19.34 -3.07 -6.55
CA ALA A 5 -18.62 -4.14 -5.96
C ALA A 5 -17.26 -4.28 -6.54
N ASN A 6 -17.15 -3.87 -7.75
CA ASN A 6 -15.93 -4.00 -8.42
C ASN A 6 -14.96 -2.95 -8.11
N SER A 7 -15.35 -2.00 -7.30
CA SER A 7 -14.53 -0.87 -7.04
C SER A 7 -13.32 -1.16 -6.19
N SER A 8 -13.18 -2.39 -5.67
CA SER A 8 -11.97 -2.75 -4.96
C SER A 8 -10.76 -2.77 -5.88
N MET A 9 -10.96 -3.01 -7.18
CA MET A 9 -9.87 -2.99 -8.15
C MET A 9 -9.96 -1.70 -8.96
N PRO A 10 -8.90 -0.90 -8.96
CA PRO A 10 -8.94 0.36 -9.70
C PRO A 10 -8.99 0.14 -11.20
N GLN A 11 -9.63 1.09 -11.88
CA GLN A 11 -9.68 1.14 -13.33
C GLN A 11 -8.59 2.11 -13.80
N LEU A 12 -7.35 1.73 -13.63
CA LEU A 12 -6.22 2.55 -14.01
C LEU A 12 -5.81 2.26 -15.46
N PRO A 13 -5.17 3.22 -16.12
CA PRO A 13 -4.65 2.98 -17.47
C PRO A 13 -3.69 1.79 -17.48
N SER A 14 -3.65 1.09 -18.61
CA SER A 14 -2.84 -0.11 -18.75
C SER A 14 -1.37 0.13 -18.46
N VAL A 15 -0.86 1.32 -18.72
CA VAL A 15 0.54 1.65 -18.47
C VAL A 15 0.92 1.42 -17.00
N VAL A 16 -0.03 1.65 -16.09
CA VAL A 16 0.23 1.43 -14.66
C VAL A 16 0.54 -0.04 -14.41
N TYR A 17 -0.29 -0.92 -14.96
CA TYR A 17 -0.11 -2.36 -14.75
C TYR A 17 1.11 -2.91 -15.50
N GLU A 18 1.37 -2.39 -16.68
CA GLU A 18 2.49 -2.84 -17.50
C GLU A 18 3.85 -2.45 -16.93
N MET A 19 3.91 -1.32 -16.26
CA MET A 19 5.17 -0.82 -15.72
C MET A 19 5.64 -1.58 -14.49
N GLY A 20 4.71 -2.12 -13.72
CA GLY A 20 5.04 -2.81 -12.48
C GLY A 20 5.64 -4.20 -12.73
N LYS A 21 6.54 -4.59 -11.85
CA LYS A 21 7.13 -5.92 -11.89
C LYS A 21 6.26 -6.88 -11.08
N PRO A 22 5.75 -7.96 -11.69
CA PRO A 22 4.99 -8.95 -10.93
C PRO A 22 5.86 -9.64 -9.88
N VAL A 23 5.35 -9.73 -8.67
CA VAL A 23 6.03 -10.37 -7.55
C VAL A 23 5.00 -11.19 -6.78
N ILE A 24 5.38 -12.40 -6.39
CA ILE A 24 4.54 -13.25 -5.55
C ILE A 24 5.22 -13.38 -4.19
N VAL A 25 4.45 -13.12 -3.12
CA VAL A 25 4.94 -13.23 -1.75
C VAL A 25 4.04 -14.21 -1.00
N GLU A 26 4.66 -15.19 -0.36
CA GLU A 26 3.92 -16.21 0.36
C GLU A 26 3.44 -15.69 1.72
N ALA A 27 2.37 -16.31 2.23
CA ALA A 27 1.81 -15.96 3.51
C ALA A 27 2.89 -15.94 4.60
N GLY A 28 2.86 -14.92 5.45
CA GLY A 28 3.78 -14.80 6.57
C GLY A 28 5.09 -14.11 6.23
N ASN A 29 5.40 -13.92 4.96
CA ASN A 29 6.66 -13.26 4.58
C ASN A 29 6.48 -11.75 4.56
N HIS A 30 7.56 -11.06 4.88
CA HIS A 30 7.59 -9.60 4.82
C HIS A 30 7.65 -9.14 3.38
N ILE A 31 6.79 -8.18 3.04
CA ILE A 31 6.85 -7.49 1.75
C ILE A 31 7.72 -6.26 1.91
N ILE A 32 7.50 -5.50 2.98
CA ILE A 32 8.37 -4.41 3.38
C ILE A 32 8.87 -4.73 4.78
N GLN A 33 10.19 -4.80 4.92
CA GLN A 33 10.84 -5.03 6.20
C GLN A 33 11.02 -3.69 6.91
N ALA A 34 10.72 -3.64 8.19
CA ALA A 34 10.91 -2.42 8.97
C ALA A 34 12.34 -1.92 8.83
N ASN A 35 12.48 -0.61 8.67
CA ASN A 35 13.76 0.06 8.54
C ASN A 35 14.57 -0.37 7.30
N ALA A 36 13.89 -0.89 6.28
CA ALA A 36 14.54 -1.27 5.02
C ALA A 36 15.09 -0.03 4.32
N THR A 37 16.19 -0.22 3.59
CA THR A 37 16.88 0.87 2.91
C THR A 37 16.49 1.00 1.44
N VAL A 38 15.91 -0.05 0.86
CA VAL A 38 15.54 -0.03 -0.57
C VAL A 38 14.03 0.13 -0.66
N PRO A 39 13.55 1.29 -1.11
CA PRO A 39 12.12 1.53 -1.16
C PRO A 39 11.52 1.01 -2.47
N PHE A 40 10.33 0.42 -2.33
CA PHE A 40 9.50 0.07 -3.46
C PHE A 40 8.07 0.46 -3.14
N PHE A 41 7.32 0.76 -4.19
CA PHE A 41 5.88 0.96 -4.10
C PHE A 41 5.21 -0.31 -4.61
N TYR A 42 4.09 -0.70 -3.98
CA TYR A 42 3.39 -1.93 -4.34
C TYR A 42 1.91 -1.70 -4.57
N LEU A 43 1.36 -2.38 -5.56
CA LEU A 43 -0.07 -2.47 -5.80
C LEU A 43 -0.46 -3.94 -5.63
N ILE A 44 -1.47 -4.20 -4.80
CA ILE A 44 -1.94 -5.57 -4.57
C ILE A 44 -2.94 -5.95 -5.65
N GLN A 45 -2.64 -7.02 -6.39
CA GLN A 45 -3.56 -7.56 -7.38
C GLN A 45 -4.41 -8.69 -6.79
N LYS A 46 -3.81 -9.52 -5.94
CA LYS A 46 -4.51 -10.59 -5.23
C LYS A 46 -3.93 -10.75 -3.85
N GLY A 47 -4.77 -11.16 -2.91
CA GLY A 47 -4.35 -11.43 -1.56
C GLY A 47 -4.53 -10.23 -0.65
N SER A 48 -4.03 -10.36 0.57
CA SER A 48 -4.09 -9.30 1.56
C SER A 48 -2.84 -9.29 2.41
N ALA A 49 -2.55 -8.12 2.98
CA ALA A 49 -1.36 -7.91 3.78
C ALA A 49 -1.71 -7.04 4.97
N LYS A 50 -0.90 -7.13 6.01
CA LYS A 50 -1.09 -6.31 7.21
C LYS A 50 0.08 -5.37 7.40
N LEU A 51 -0.23 -4.15 7.81
CA LEU A 51 0.75 -3.19 8.28
C LEU A 51 0.87 -3.37 9.78
N VAL A 52 2.09 -3.63 10.26
CA VAL A 52 2.31 -3.89 11.67
C VAL A 52 3.39 -2.97 12.22
N HIS A 53 3.28 -2.67 13.50
CA HIS A 53 4.34 -2.02 14.24
C HIS A 53 5.11 -3.11 14.97
N GLU A 54 6.40 -3.25 14.67
CA GLU A 54 7.26 -4.29 15.22
C GLU A 54 8.41 -3.67 16.00
N ALA A 55 8.11 -3.13 17.16
CA ALA A 55 9.16 -2.61 18.04
C ALA A 55 9.90 -3.77 18.70
N PRO A 56 11.23 -3.67 18.88
CA PRO A 56 12.02 -4.79 19.41
C PRO A 56 11.58 -5.29 20.79
N SER A 57 11.05 -4.39 21.62
CA SER A 57 10.72 -4.73 23.00
C SER A 57 9.24 -4.89 23.25
N ALA A 58 8.42 -4.97 22.19
CA ALA A 58 6.97 -5.03 22.35
C ALA A 58 6.37 -6.04 21.39
N ASN A 59 5.17 -6.52 21.71
CA ASN A 59 4.45 -7.40 20.81
C ASN A 59 4.04 -6.61 19.56
N PRO A 60 4.03 -7.25 18.38
CA PRO A 60 3.57 -6.59 17.16
C PRO A 60 2.12 -6.14 17.29
N VAL A 61 1.82 -4.98 16.73
CA VAL A 61 0.48 -4.42 16.71
C VAL A 61 0.07 -4.18 15.27
N ILE A 62 -1.10 -4.72 14.90
CA ILE A 62 -1.64 -4.49 13.56
C ILE A 62 -2.21 -3.10 13.50
N ILE A 63 -1.72 -2.31 12.54
CA ILE A 63 -2.17 -0.93 12.34
C ILE A 63 -3.24 -0.86 11.26
N ASP A 64 -3.09 -1.66 10.20
CA ASP A 64 -4.01 -1.62 9.06
C ASP A 64 -3.96 -2.93 8.30
N ILE A 65 -4.97 -3.17 7.47
CA ILE A 65 -5.05 -4.32 6.58
C ILE A 65 -5.22 -3.78 5.15
N TYR A 66 -4.44 -4.31 4.23
CA TYR A 66 -4.52 -3.97 2.81
C TYR A 66 -5.10 -5.13 2.03
N HIS A 67 -5.95 -4.82 1.08
CA HIS A 67 -6.61 -5.82 0.24
C HIS A 67 -6.31 -5.57 -1.24
N ALA A 68 -6.77 -6.47 -2.10
CA ALA A 68 -6.62 -6.29 -3.55
C ALA A 68 -7.19 -4.93 -3.95
N GLY A 69 -6.44 -4.20 -4.77
CA GLY A 69 -6.77 -2.85 -5.16
C GLY A 69 -6.12 -1.78 -4.30
N ASP A 70 -5.56 -2.16 -3.16
CA ASP A 70 -4.84 -1.22 -2.30
C ASP A 70 -3.37 -1.13 -2.70
N PHE A 71 -2.73 -0.05 -2.26
CA PHE A 71 -1.30 0.14 -2.44
C PHE A 71 -0.65 0.40 -1.09
N PHE A 72 0.66 0.19 -1.05
CA PHE A 72 1.48 0.57 0.10
C PHE A 72 2.92 0.82 -0.36
N GLY A 73 3.74 1.39 0.52
CA GLY A 73 5.11 1.75 0.18
C GLY A 73 5.23 3.20 -0.26
N GLU A 74 4.14 3.96 -0.21
CA GLU A 74 4.12 5.34 -0.69
C GLU A 74 4.92 6.29 0.20
N PHE A 75 5.10 5.95 1.47
CA PHE A 75 5.94 6.77 2.35
C PHE A 75 7.41 6.54 2.03
N GLU A 76 7.80 5.28 1.98
CA GLU A 76 9.19 4.89 1.76
C GLU A 76 9.70 5.37 0.41
N ILE A 77 8.85 5.29 -0.61
CA ILE A 77 9.25 5.68 -1.97
C ILE A 77 9.56 7.18 -2.05
N GLN A 78 8.98 7.97 -1.15
CA GLN A 78 9.23 9.41 -1.07
C GLN A 78 10.40 9.75 -0.17
N GLY A 79 11.02 8.75 0.45
CA GLY A 79 12.11 8.97 1.38
C GLY A 79 11.66 9.19 2.81
N ILE A 80 10.38 8.98 3.11
CA ILE A 80 9.88 9.09 4.48
C ILE A 80 10.16 7.78 5.18
N LYS A 81 10.90 7.84 6.27
CA LYS A 81 11.28 6.65 7.02
C LYS A 81 10.15 6.24 7.96
N MET A 82 9.71 5.01 7.83
CA MET A 82 8.65 4.45 8.69
C MET A 82 9.28 3.48 9.67
N GLU A 83 9.71 4.01 10.81
CA GLU A 83 10.40 3.20 11.80
C GLU A 83 9.50 2.13 12.39
N ASN A 84 10.06 0.95 12.53
CA ASN A 84 9.41 -0.21 13.15
C ASN A 84 8.11 -0.63 12.47
N ARG A 85 7.90 -0.24 11.23
CA ARG A 85 6.70 -0.62 10.49
C ARG A 85 7.06 -1.58 9.37
N SER A 86 6.32 -2.68 9.31
CA SER A 86 6.51 -3.72 8.31
C SER A 86 5.18 -4.03 7.64
N VAL A 87 5.25 -4.53 6.41
CA VAL A 87 4.07 -5.05 5.72
C VAL A 87 4.29 -6.54 5.50
N ILE A 88 3.38 -7.35 6.00
CA ILE A 88 3.50 -8.80 6.00
C ILE A 88 2.30 -9.41 5.27
N ALA A 89 2.57 -10.35 4.39
CA ALA A 89 1.51 -11.03 3.65
C ALA A 89 0.68 -11.91 4.59
N LEU A 90 -0.65 -11.73 4.55
CA LEU A 90 -1.58 -12.55 5.33
C LEU A 90 -1.87 -13.87 4.63
N ASN A 91 -1.85 -13.84 3.30
CA ASN A 91 -1.99 -15.02 2.47
C ASN A 91 -1.07 -14.80 1.27
N GLN A 92 -1.08 -15.72 0.30
CA GLN A 92 -0.26 -15.51 -0.89
C GLN A 92 -0.71 -14.24 -1.60
N CYS A 93 0.22 -13.34 -1.83
CA CYS A 93 -0.06 -12.07 -2.49
C CYS A 93 0.55 -12.04 -3.89
N GLU A 94 -0.23 -11.56 -4.85
CA GLU A 94 0.28 -11.21 -6.17
C GLU A 94 0.34 -9.69 -6.23
N LEU A 95 1.55 -9.18 -6.39
CA LEU A 95 1.82 -7.75 -6.30
C LEU A 95 2.43 -7.24 -7.58
N LEU A 96 2.27 -5.94 -7.82
CA LEU A 96 3.10 -5.22 -8.78
C LEU A 96 4.05 -4.33 -7.99
N GLN A 97 5.33 -4.45 -8.29
CA GLN A 97 6.39 -3.73 -7.60
C GLN A 97 6.93 -2.62 -8.51
N TYR A 98 7.06 -1.42 -7.96
CA TYR A 98 7.53 -0.26 -8.71
C TYR A 98 8.75 0.33 -8.02
N THR A 99 9.77 0.64 -8.81
CA THR A 99 10.92 1.38 -8.31
C THR A 99 10.53 2.84 -8.08
N ARG A 100 11.38 3.56 -7.35
CA ARG A 100 11.19 4.99 -7.13
C ARG A 100 11.05 5.74 -8.46
N LYS A 101 11.91 5.44 -9.42
CA LYS A 101 11.85 6.10 -10.74
C LYS A 101 10.54 5.83 -11.44
N GLN A 102 10.08 4.59 -11.42
CA GLN A 102 8.82 4.22 -12.05
C GLN A 102 7.64 4.90 -11.38
N PHE A 103 7.63 4.94 -10.06
CA PHE A 103 6.57 5.59 -9.31
C PHE A 103 6.46 7.07 -9.69
N PHE A 104 7.57 7.79 -9.67
CA PHE A 104 7.53 9.21 -9.99
C PHE A 104 7.28 9.49 -11.46
N THR A 105 7.69 8.59 -12.35
CA THR A 105 7.31 8.70 -13.77
C THR A 105 5.79 8.62 -13.92
N LEU A 106 5.16 7.66 -13.24
CA LEU A 106 3.70 7.55 -13.26
C LEU A 106 3.04 8.77 -12.62
N TRP A 107 3.57 9.22 -11.49
CA TRP A 107 3.03 10.39 -10.80
C TRP A 107 3.04 11.61 -11.71
N ASP A 108 4.14 11.81 -12.43
CA ASP A 108 4.33 12.99 -13.25
C ASP A 108 3.60 12.93 -14.60
N THR A 109 3.39 11.72 -15.14
CA THR A 109 2.89 11.58 -16.51
C THR A 109 1.52 10.95 -16.63
N CYS A 110 1.00 10.35 -15.55
CA CYS A 110 -0.30 9.68 -15.59
C CYS A 110 -1.22 10.29 -14.54
N GLY A 111 -2.02 11.27 -14.97
CA GLY A 111 -2.90 11.99 -14.06
C GLY A 111 -3.92 11.10 -13.36
N GLU A 112 -4.40 10.05 -14.01
CA GLU A 112 -5.33 9.12 -13.40
C GLU A 112 -4.68 8.40 -12.22
N PHE A 113 -3.41 8.04 -12.34
CA PHE A 113 -2.67 7.40 -11.25
C PHE A 113 -2.55 8.35 -10.06
N SER A 114 -2.16 9.59 -10.31
CA SER A 114 -1.98 10.59 -9.25
C SER A 114 -3.29 10.89 -8.54
N ARG A 115 -4.38 11.05 -9.29
CA ARG A 115 -5.68 11.32 -8.70
C ARG A 115 -6.19 10.12 -7.90
N TRP A 116 -5.95 8.91 -8.38
CA TRP A 116 -6.31 7.70 -7.65
C TRP A 116 -5.55 7.60 -6.33
N MET A 117 -4.24 7.89 -6.35
CA MET A 117 -3.42 7.89 -5.14
C MET A 117 -3.98 8.89 -4.11
N LEU A 118 -4.27 10.10 -4.57
CA LEU A 118 -4.80 11.13 -3.69
C LEU A 118 -6.15 10.72 -3.10
N TYR A 119 -7.01 10.15 -3.93
CA TYR A 119 -8.32 9.70 -3.49
C TYR A 119 -8.21 8.63 -2.40
N LYS A 120 -7.37 7.62 -2.63
CA LYS A 120 -7.19 6.53 -1.67
C LYS A 120 -6.57 7.03 -0.37
N HIS A 121 -5.59 7.92 -0.45
CA HIS A 121 -4.98 8.50 0.75
C HIS A 121 -6.00 9.31 1.54
N SER A 122 -6.85 10.06 0.84
CA SER A 122 -7.89 10.85 1.50
C SER A 122 -8.86 9.95 2.26
N LEU A 123 -9.24 8.82 1.68
CA LEU A 123 -10.11 7.87 2.36
C LEU A 123 -9.44 7.31 3.62
N ARG A 124 -8.15 7.00 3.55
CA ARG A 124 -7.41 6.50 4.70
C ARG A 124 -7.34 7.53 5.82
N LEU A 125 -7.13 8.79 5.46
CA LEU A 125 -7.09 9.88 6.44
C LEU A 125 -8.44 10.09 7.10
N LEU A 126 -9.52 10.03 6.33
CA LEU A 126 -10.86 10.16 6.89
C LEU A 126 -11.16 9.04 7.88
N LYS A 127 -10.80 7.81 7.53
CA LYS A 127 -10.99 6.68 8.41
C LYS A 127 -10.21 6.83 9.71
N ALA A 128 -8.95 7.25 9.62
CA ALA A 128 -8.13 7.47 10.81
C ALA A 128 -8.69 8.60 11.66
N GLY A 129 -9.20 9.67 11.02
CA GLY A 129 -9.82 10.78 11.72
C GLY A 129 -11.09 10.36 12.45
N ASP A 130 -11.91 9.55 11.79
CA ASP A 130 -13.12 9.04 12.42
C ASP A 130 -12.77 8.18 13.63
N ASP A 131 -11.74 7.35 13.52
CA ASP A 131 -11.31 6.53 14.63
C ASP A 131 -10.81 7.35 15.80
N LYS A 132 -10.28 8.54 15.52
CA LYS A 132 -9.74 9.41 16.56
C LYS A 132 -10.75 10.37 17.17
N VAL A 133 -11.85 10.59 16.52
CA VAL A 133 -12.85 11.56 16.98
C VAL A 133 -13.25 11.28 18.43
N TYR A 134 -13.43 10.03 18.76
CA TYR A 134 -13.87 9.66 20.10
C TYR A 134 -12.80 9.91 21.16
N LEU A 135 -11.55 9.94 20.76
CA LEU A 135 -10.46 10.18 21.69
C LEU A 135 -10.27 11.67 21.93
N ASP A 136 -10.60 12.48 20.94
CA ASP A 136 -10.39 13.92 21.01
C ASP A 136 -11.55 14.66 21.68
N CYS A 137 -12.70 14.04 21.71
CA CYS A 137 -13.85 14.61 22.40
C CYS A 137 -13.88 14.22 23.88
#